data_95cd986b49e7a95cd5f12be21d99f3fa
#
_entry.id   95cd986b49e7a95cd5f12be21d99f3fa
#
_cell.length_a   1.000
_cell.length_b   1.000
_cell.length_c   1.000
_cell.angle_alpha   90.00
_cell.angle_beta   90.00
_cell.angle_gamma   90.00
#
_symmetry.space_group_name_H-M   'P 1'
#
loop_
_entity.id
_entity.type
_entity.pdbx_description
1 polymer ?
#
loop_
_entity_poly.entity_id
_entity_poly.type
_entity_poly.pdbx_seq_one_letter_code
_entity_poly.pdbx_strand_id
1 'polypeptide(L)'
;MATGLFGVSWTEIIDFLLKLAPAASIVGGILAARVQLRNNRQINAVMIAKNHYREMLDAFLKNSDILYLGSNPTSFAELKKVIPRYRRYRTLFTLMSFAMQELYLAMDLKREKNWEHMIRVFISLFRNYILSPEDYGPYNHQALTPSFLAFLMDTAQNFEHSAARTSVAQYLKDETRLT
;
A
#
# COMPACT_ATOMS: atom_id res chain seq x y z
N MET A 1 65.13 -14.23 -6.59
CA MET A 1 63.81 -14.67 -6.05
C MET A 1 63.18 -13.49 -5.37
N ALA A 2 62.05 -12.99 -5.92
CA ALA A 2 61.34 -11.83 -5.35
C ALA A 2 60.50 -12.32 -4.17
N THR A 3 60.93 -12.01 -2.95
CA THR A 3 60.17 -12.24 -1.72
C THR A 3 59.03 -11.21 -1.67
N GLY A 4 57.79 -11.72 -1.72
CA GLY A 4 56.59 -10.88 -1.55
C GLY A 4 56.48 -10.37 -0.11
N LEU A 5 55.50 -9.53 0.15
CA LEU A 5 55.15 -9.00 1.46
C LEU A 5 55.04 -10.15 2.48
N PHE A 6 55.73 -10.06 3.62
CA PHE A 6 55.77 -11.07 4.71
C PHE A 6 56.49 -12.40 4.42
N GLY A 7 57.44 -12.44 3.46
CA GLY A 7 58.28 -13.64 3.23
C GLY A 7 57.58 -14.79 2.48
N VAL A 8 56.37 -14.60 2.01
CA VAL A 8 55.58 -15.55 1.20
C VAL A 8 55.90 -15.31 -0.27
N SER A 9 56.11 -16.39 -1.04
CA SER A 9 56.38 -16.24 -2.49
C SER A 9 55.10 -15.83 -3.25
N TRP A 10 55.28 -15.07 -4.33
CA TRP A 10 54.18 -14.65 -5.18
C TRP A 10 53.40 -15.85 -5.75
N THR A 11 54.06 -16.96 -5.97
CA THR A 11 53.45 -18.21 -6.45
C THR A 11 52.46 -18.81 -5.43
N GLU A 12 52.81 -18.77 -4.14
CA GLU A 12 51.94 -19.25 -3.07
C GLU A 12 50.72 -18.36 -2.88
N ILE A 13 50.86 -17.03 -3.01
CA ILE A 13 49.78 -16.09 -2.96
C ILE A 13 48.79 -16.34 -4.14
N ILE A 14 49.31 -16.52 -5.34
CA ILE A 14 48.49 -16.80 -6.53
C ILE A 14 47.76 -18.14 -6.38
N ASP A 15 48.43 -19.19 -5.94
CA ASP A 15 47.84 -20.52 -5.72
C ASP A 15 46.72 -20.48 -4.66
N PHE A 16 46.92 -19.73 -3.58
CA PHE A 16 45.91 -19.51 -2.55
C PHE A 16 44.68 -18.77 -3.09
N LEU A 17 44.90 -17.69 -3.87
CA LEU A 17 43.82 -16.93 -4.49
C LEU A 17 43.01 -17.76 -5.50
N LEU A 18 43.71 -18.60 -6.31
CA LEU A 18 43.06 -19.51 -7.25
C LEU A 18 42.21 -20.57 -6.54
N LYS A 19 42.63 -21.06 -5.38
CA LYS A 19 41.87 -22.00 -4.56
C LYS A 19 40.65 -21.35 -3.88
N LEU A 20 40.71 -20.05 -3.58
CA LEU A 20 39.60 -19.29 -3.00
C LEU A 20 38.57 -18.81 -4.04
N ALA A 21 38.98 -18.61 -5.29
CA ALA A 21 38.13 -18.05 -6.34
C ALA A 21 36.80 -18.82 -6.53
N PRO A 22 36.77 -20.18 -6.53
CA PRO A 22 35.51 -20.91 -6.65
C PRO A 22 34.56 -20.66 -5.46
N ALA A 23 35.09 -20.65 -4.25
CA ALA A 23 34.31 -20.41 -3.03
C ALA A 23 33.74 -18.97 -3.00
N ALA A 24 34.56 -17.98 -3.35
CA ALA A 24 34.15 -16.60 -3.48
C ALA A 24 33.02 -16.40 -4.55
N SER A 25 33.15 -17.11 -5.67
CA SER A 25 32.13 -17.09 -6.74
C SER A 25 30.80 -17.68 -6.27
N ILE A 26 30.81 -18.78 -5.52
CA ILE A 26 29.62 -19.41 -4.97
C ILE A 26 28.93 -18.46 -3.96
N VAL A 27 29.70 -17.89 -3.04
CA VAL A 27 29.16 -16.93 -2.04
C VAL A 27 28.61 -15.69 -2.72
N GLY A 28 29.32 -15.12 -3.69
CA GLY A 28 28.88 -13.99 -4.50
C GLY A 28 27.59 -14.31 -5.26
N GLY A 29 27.49 -15.48 -5.86
CA GLY A 29 26.30 -15.95 -6.55
C GLY A 29 25.07 -16.08 -5.63
N ILE A 30 25.27 -16.64 -4.43
CA ILE A 30 24.19 -16.76 -3.43
C ILE A 30 23.72 -15.37 -2.95
N LEU A 31 24.64 -14.46 -2.69
CA LEU A 31 24.29 -13.09 -2.29
C LEU A 31 23.54 -12.34 -3.39
N ALA A 32 24.03 -12.43 -4.64
CA ALA A 32 23.37 -11.84 -5.79
C ALA A 32 21.95 -12.41 -6.00
N ALA A 33 21.80 -13.74 -5.91
CA ALA A 33 20.50 -14.39 -6.01
C ALA A 33 19.54 -13.94 -4.88
N ARG A 34 20.01 -13.80 -3.64
CA ARG A 34 19.18 -13.28 -2.54
C ARG A 34 18.72 -11.85 -2.77
N VAL A 35 19.62 -10.97 -3.22
CA VAL A 35 19.27 -9.57 -3.57
C VAL A 35 18.25 -9.53 -4.69
N GLN A 36 18.47 -10.34 -5.74
CA GLN A 36 17.53 -10.41 -6.87
C GLN A 36 16.17 -10.94 -6.47
N LEU A 37 16.10 -11.99 -5.65
CA LEU A 37 14.85 -12.52 -5.11
C LEU A 37 14.09 -11.48 -4.27
N ARG A 38 14.82 -10.74 -3.44
CA ARG A 38 14.24 -9.66 -2.64
C ARG A 38 13.66 -8.56 -3.53
N ASN A 39 14.42 -8.11 -4.53
CA ASN A 39 13.98 -7.08 -5.47
C ASN A 39 12.77 -7.55 -6.29
N ASN A 40 12.77 -8.79 -6.79
CA ASN A 40 11.64 -9.35 -7.53
C ASN A 40 10.38 -9.44 -6.68
N ARG A 41 10.49 -9.85 -5.41
CA ARG A 41 9.35 -9.86 -4.47
C ARG A 41 8.79 -8.46 -4.27
N GLN A 42 9.65 -7.46 -4.12
CA GLN A 42 9.25 -6.07 -3.93
C GLN A 42 8.56 -5.51 -5.19
N ILE A 43 9.11 -5.76 -6.38
CA ILE A 43 8.50 -5.36 -7.65
C ILE A 43 7.14 -6.01 -7.84
N ASN A 44 7.02 -7.31 -7.56
CA ASN A 44 5.76 -8.04 -7.67
C ASN A 44 4.71 -7.50 -6.68
N ALA A 45 5.10 -7.22 -5.44
CA ALA A 45 4.20 -6.64 -4.44
C ALA A 45 3.67 -5.27 -4.90
N VAL A 46 4.54 -4.40 -5.44
CA VAL A 46 4.13 -3.10 -5.99
C VAL A 46 3.22 -3.25 -7.20
N MET A 47 3.48 -4.23 -8.09
CA MET A 47 2.59 -4.48 -9.25
C MET A 47 1.20 -4.96 -8.81
N ILE A 48 1.14 -5.88 -7.86
CA ILE A 48 -0.13 -6.38 -7.28
C ILE A 48 -0.89 -5.21 -6.65
N ALA A 49 -0.21 -4.40 -5.83
CA ALA A 49 -0.81 -3.24 -5.19
C ALA A 49 -1.36 -2.21 -6.21
N LYS A 50 -0.64 -1.95 -7.31
CA LYS A 50 -1.12 -1.08 -8.40
C LYS A 50 -2.36 -1.64 -9.10
N ASN A 51 -2.45 -2.95 -9.28
CA ASN A 51 -3.64 -3.56 -9.86
C ASN A 51 -4.84 -3.43 -8.92
N HIS A 52 -4.69 -3.73 -7.63
CA HIS A 52 -5.74 -3.51 -6.64
C HIS A 52 -6.17 -2.05 -6.56
N TYR A 53 -5.21 -1.12 -6.72
CA TYR A 53 -5.53 0.30 -6.79
C TYR A 53 -6.41 0.65 -8.00
N ARG A 54 -6.13 0.09 -9.18
CA ARG A 54 -6.97 0.30 -10.37
C ARG A 54 -8.38 -0.27 -10.18
N GLU A 55 -8.49 -1.47 -9.61
CA GLU A 55 -9.77 -2.08 -9.26
C GLU A 55 -10.56 -1.22 -8.25
N MET A 56 -9.86 -0.66 -7.26
CA MET A 56 -10.44 0.25 -6.29
C MET A 56 -10.93 1.54 -6.92
N LEU A 57 -10.17 2.15 -7.85
CA LEU A 57 -10.59 3.33 -8.61
C LEU A 57 -11.82 3.04 -9.47
N ASP A 58 -11.85 1.92 -10.16
CA ASP A 58 -12.99 1.51 -10.96
C ASP A 58 -14.25 1.29 -10.11
N ALA A 59 -14.10 0.63 -8.97
CA ALA A 59 -15.16 0.48 -7.98
C ALA A 59 -15.63 1.84 -7.44
N PHE A 60 -14.71 2.78 -7.19
CA PHE A 60 -15.00 4.15 -6.78
C PHE A 60 -15.83 4.90 -7.84
N LEU A 61 -15.37 4.91 -9.09
CA LEU A 61 -16.05 5.62 -10.17
C LEU A 61 -17.47 5.08 -10.39
N LYS A 62 -17.64 3.76 -10.36
CA LYS A 62 -18.95 3.09 -10.51
C LYS A 62 -19.91 3.32 -9.35
N ASN A 63 -19.43 3.76 -8.19
CA ASN A 63 -20.21 3.86 -6.96
C ASN A 63 -20.05 5.23 -6.26
N SER A 64 -19.59 6.23 -6.99
CA SER A 64 -19.30 7.57 -6.44
C SER A 64 -20.52 8.20 -5.75
N ASP A 65 -21.72 7.97 -6.28
CA ASP A 65 -22.98 8.42 -5.71
C ASP A 65 -23.19 7.97 -4.24
N ILE A 66 -22.84 6.71 -3.95
CA ILE A 66 -22.98 6.13 -2.61
C ILE A 66 -21.83 6.54 -1.69
N LEU A 67 -20.61 6.62 -2.22
CA LEU A 67 -19.43 6.96 -1.44
C LEU A 67 -19.49 8.40 -0.91
N TYR A 68 -19.95 9.33 -1.73
CA TYR A 68 -20.15 10.72 -1.28
C TYR A 68 -21.21 10.86 -0.19
N LEU A 69 -22.26 10.04 -0.21
CA LEU A 69 -23.25 10.01 0.87
C LEU A 69 -22.62 9.59 2.21
N GLY A 70 -21.68 8.62 2.18
CA GLY A 70 -20.99 8.14 3.37
C GLY A 70 -20.06 9.16 4.02
N SER A 71 -19.56 10.13 3.26
CA SER A 71 -18.61 11.13 3.75
C SER A 71 -19.23 12.24 4.60
N ASN A 72 -20.52 12.50 4.47
CA ASN A 72 -21.25 13.51 5.25
C ASN A 72 -22.10 12.83 6.34
N PRO A 73 -22.03 13.27 7.62
CA PRO A 73 -22.78 12.64 8.72
C PRO A 73 -24.30 12.58 8.48
N THR A 74 -24.91 13.66 7.98
CA THR A 74 -26.33 13.71 7.71
C THR A 74 -26.74 12.76 6.59
N SER A 75 -25.99 12.79 5.48
CA SER A 75 -26.23 11.91 4.33
C SER A 75 -25.95 10.45 4.68
N PHE A 76 -24.98 10.17 5.54
CA PHE A 76 -24.70 8.83 6.05
C PHE A 76 -25.87 8.29 6.89
N ALA A 77 -26.45 9.11 7.76
CA ALA A 77 -27.64 8.73 8.51
C ALA A 77 -28.84 8.39 7.59
N GLU A 78 -29.03 9.14 6.52
CA GLU A 78 -30.05 8.84 5.51
C GLU A 78 -29.71 7.57 4.70
N LEU A 79 -28.45 7.36 4.37
CA LEU A 79 -27.97 6.14 3.69
C LEU A 79 -28.30 4.89 4.49
N LYS A 80 -28.15 4.93 5.83
CA LYS A 80 -28.47 3.81 6.74
C LYS A 80 -29.95 3.40 6.68
N LYS A 81 -30.86 4.34 6.41
CA LYS A 81 -32.30 4.04 6.29
C LYS A 81 -32.63 3.22 5.04
N VAL A 82 -31.78 3.26 4.01
CA VAL A 82 -31.99 2.54 2.75
C VAL A 82 -31.13 1.27 2.72
N ILE A 83 -31.62 0.18 3.29
CA ILE A 83 -30.90 -1.07 3.51
C ILE A 83 -30.10 -1.56 2.29
N PRO A 84 -30.62 -1.63 1.04
CA PRO A 84 -29.85 -2.10 -0.10
C PRO A 84 -28.63 -1.21 -0.42
N ARG A 85 -28.79 0.13 -0.33
CA ARG A 85 -27.70 1.10 -0.54
C ARG A 85 -26.65 1.01 0.57
N TYR A 86 -27.10 0.87 1.81
CA TYR A 86 -26.20 0.71 2.95
C TYR A 86 -25.39 -0.59 2.89
N ARG A 87 -26.01 -1.71 2.49
CA ARG A 87 -25.27 -2.97 2.26
C ARG A 87 -24.22 -2.81 1.17
N ARG A 88 -24.58 -2.18 0.04
CA ARG A 88 -23.62 -1.89 -1.04
C ARG A 88 -22.46 -1.03 -0.56
N TYR A 89 -22.71 -0.01 0.23
CA TYR A 89 -21.69 0.84 0.85
C TYR A 89 -20.74 0.05 1.75
N ARG A 90 -21.26 -0.82 2.62
CA ARG A 90 -20.46 -1.69 3.47
C ARG A 90 -19.59 -2.66 2.66
N THR A 91 -20.13 -3.26 1.62
CA THR A 91 -19.38 -4.16 0.72
C THR A 91 -18.25 -3.39 0.03
N LEU A 92 -18.50 -2.18 -0.44
CA LEU A 92 -17.47 -1.32 -1.02
C LEU A 92 -16.36 -0.99 0.00
N PHE A 93 -16.73 -0.64 1.23
CA PHE A 93 -15.74 -0.42 2.29
C PHE A 93 -14.84 -1.66 2.47
N THR A 94 -15.43 -2.85 2.58
CA THR A 94 -14.67 -4.08 2.75
C THR A 94 -13.68 -4.32 1.61
N LEU A 95 -14.14 -4.23 0.36
CA LEU A 95 -13.27 -4.38 -0.82
C LEU A 95 -12.15 -3.34 -0.86
N MET A 96 -12.50 -2.09 -0.64
CA MET A 96 -11.53 -0.99 -0.67
C MET A 96 -10.55 -1.04 0.50
N SER A 97 -10.97 -1.47 1.69
CA SER A 97 -10.07 -1.59 2.83
C SER A 97 -9.00 -2.66 2.62
N PHE A 98 -9.33 -3.80 2.00
CA PHE A 98 -8.33 -4.79 1.62
C PHE A 98 -7.36 -4.25 0.56
N ALA A 99 -7.86 -3.61 -0.49
CA ALA A 99 -7.00 -3.02 -1.51
C ALA A 99 -6.07 -1.92 -0.94
N MET A 100 -6.59 -1.09 -0.04
CA MET A 100 -5.79 -0.07 0.66
C MET A 100 -4.74 -0.70 1.58
N GLN A 101 -5.07 -1.79 2.27
CA GLN A 101 -4.12 -2.53 3.10
C GLN A 101 -2.98 -3.11 2.27
N GLU A 102 -3.27 -3.74 1.13
CA GLU A 102 -2.24 -4.28 0.23
C GLU A 102 -1.31 -3.18 -0.29
N LEU A 103 -1.87 -2.02 -0.67
CA LEU A 103 -1.09 -0.83 -1.02
C LEU A 103 -0.22 -0.36 0.15
N TYR A 104 -0.79 -0.25 1.34
CA TYR A 104 -0.10 0.19 2.54
C TYR A 104 1.09 -0.72 2.90
N LEU A 105 0.91 -2.03 2.78
CA LEU A 105 1.95 -3.02 3.08
C LEU A 105 3.01 -3.13 1.98
N ALA A 106 2.64 -2.91 0.71
CA ALA A 106 3.56 -3.02 -0.42
C ALA A 106 4.44 -1.79 -0.62
N MET A 107 3.97 -0.62 -0.18
CA MET A 107 4.63 0.66 -0.43
C MET A 107 5.30 1.21 0.81
N ASP A 108 6.49 1.79 0.63
CA ASP A 108 7.11 2.64 1.66
C ASP A 108 6.42 4.02 1.64
N LEU A 109 5.29 4.13 2.34
CA LEU A 109 4.47 5.35 2.36
C LEU A 109 5.25 6.59 2.82
N LYS A 110 6.32 6.41 3.59
CA LYS A 110 7.18 7.53 4.02
C LYS A 110 7.91 8.17 2.85
N ARG A 111 8.18 7.41 1.80
CA ARG A 111 8.83 7.88 0.57
C ARG A 111 7.82 8.31 -0.49
N GLU A 112 6.67 7.67 -0.55
CA GLU A 112 5.66 7.87 -1.59
C GLU A 112 4.44 8.65 -1.05
N LYS A 113 4.63 9.91 -0.67
CA LYS A 113 3.60 10.79 -0.09
C LYS A 113 2.31 10.88 -0.90
N ASN A 114 2.40 10.77 -2.23
CA ASN A 114 1.22 10.80 -3.09
C ASN A 114 0.29 9.61 -2.83
N TRP A 115 0.83 8.40 -2.64
CA TRP A 115 0.05 7.21 -2.31
C TRP A 115 -0.54 7.28 -0.92
N GLU A 116 0.22 7.76 0.06
CA GLU A 116 -0.30 8.01 1.40
C GLU A 116 -1.49 8.95 1.36
N HIS A 117 -1.35 10.09 0.67
CA HIS A 117 -2.43 11.05 0.52
C HIS A 117 -3.67 10.42 -0.11
N MET A 118 -3.51 9.64 -1.18
CA MET A 118 -4.62 8.98 -1.84
C MET A 118 -5.33 7.96 -0.95
N ILE A 119 -4.59 7.13 -0.22
CA ILE A 119 -5.19 6.20 0.75
C ILE A 119 -5.97 6.99 1.81
N ARG A 120 -5.44 8.11 2.33
CA ARG A 120 -6.13 8.96 3.30
C ARG A 120 -7.41 9.57 2.73
N VAL A 121 -7.40 9.99 1.47
CA VAL A 121 -8.61 10.48 0.79
C VAL A 121 -9.68 9.39 0.73
N PHE A 122 -9.33 8.17 0.33
CA PHE A 122 -10.30 7.07 0.30
C PHE A 122 -10.83 6.70 1.69
N ILE A 123 -9.97 6.66 2.70
CA ILE A 123 -10.40 6.43 4.08
C ILE A 123 -11.41 7.50 4.53
N SER A 124 -11.20 8.75 4.14
CA SER A 124 -12.10 9.85 4.53
C SER A 124 -13.53 9.71 3.99
N LEU A 125 -13.72 9.03 2.87
CA LEU A 125 -15.04 8.72 2.31
C LEU A 125 -15.85 7.77 3.20
N PHE A 126 -15.16 6.95 4.00
CA PHE A 126 -15.76 6.00 4.92
C PHE A 126 -15.68 6.44 6.39
N ARG A 127 -15.29 7.70 6.64
CA ARG A 127 -15.05 8.22 7.98
C ARG A 127 -16.20 7.94 8.95
N ASN A 128 -17.43 8.27 8.55
CA ASN A 128 -18.59 8.13 9.44
C ASN A 128 -18.89 6.65 9.74
N TYR A 129 -18.61 5.75 8.81
CA TYR A 129 -18.72 4.31 9.01
C TYR A 129 -17.63 3.79 9.96
N ILE A 130 -16.39 4.18 9.75
CA ILE A 130 -15.24 3.75 10.55
C ILE A 130 -15.37 4.23 12.00
N LEU A 131 -15.83 5.46 12.22
CA LEU A 131 -16.00 6.06 13.55
C LEU A 131 -17.29 5.65 14.25
N SER A 132 -18.19 4.92 13.60
CA SER A 132 -19.42 4.40 14.20
C SER A 132 -19.16 3.01 14.83
N PRO A 133 -19.15 2.88 16.15
CA PRO A 133 -18.93 1.57 16.79
C PRO A 133 -19.99 0.52 16.44
N GLU A 134 -21.21 0.97 16.15
CA GLU A 134 -22.34 0.10 15.79
C GLU A 134 -22.17 -0.49 14.38
N ASP A 135 -21.59 0.28 13.46
CA ASP A 135 -21.49 -0.07 12.05
C ASP A 135 -20.19 -0.80 11.73
N TYR A 136 -19.08 -0.31 12.26
CA TYR A 136 -17.75 -0.83 11.97
C TYR A 136 -17.40 -2.10 12.75
N GLY A 137 -17.99 -2.37 13.87
CA GLY A 137 -17.96 -3.59 14.69
C GLY A 137 -16.62 -4.37 14.77
N PRO A 138 -16.45 -5.26 15.74
CA PRO A 138 -15.19 -5.96 16.00
C PRO A 138 -14.73 -6.90 14.87
N TYR A 139 -15.62 -7.36 14.02
CA TYR A 139 -15.27 -8.27 12.91
C TYR A 139 -14.39 -7.63 11.84
N ASN A 140 -14.54 -6.32 11.60
CA ASN A 140 -13.70 -5.62 10.62
C ASN A 140 -12.27 -5.43 11.15
N HIS A 141 -12.09 -5.33 12.45
CA HIS A 141 -10.76 -5.22 13.07
C HIS A 141 -9.91 -6.48 12.91
N GLN A 142 -10.54 -7.67 12.91
CA GLN A 142 -9.82 -8.94 12.80
C GLN A 142 -9.30 -9.24 11.41
N ALA A 143 -9.89 -8.63 10.39
CA ALA A 143 -9.53 -8.84 8.99
C ALA A 143 -8.34 -7.97 8.53
N LEU A 144 -8.01 -6.90 9.26
CA LEU A 144 -6.97 -5.96 8.92
C LEU A 144 -5.73 -6.14 9.81
N THR A 145 -4.54 -5.85 9.24
CA THR A 145 -3.31 -5.88 10.04
C THR A 145 -3.32 -4.76 11.09
N PRO A 146 -2.75 -4.99 12.30
CA PRO A 146 -2.75 -3.97 13.36
C PRO A 146 -2.15 -2.63 12.93
N SER A 147 -1.09 -2.64 12.10
CA SER A 147 -0.45 -1.42 11.60
C SER A 147 -1.34 -0.64 10.65
N PHE A 148 -2.04 -1.32 9.75
CA PHE A 148 -2.98 -0.67 8.85
C PHE A 148 -4.23 -0.19 9.58
N LEU A 149 -4.72 -0.96 10.54
CA LEU A 149 -5.86 -0.56 11.38
C LEU A 149 -5.56 0.73 12.16
N ALA A 150 -4.38 0.83 12.77
CA ALA A 150 -3.95 2.06 13.45
C ALA A 150 -3.90 3.26 12.49
N PHE A 151 -3.34 3.09 11.29
CA PHE A 151 -3.30 4.11 10.25
C PHE A 151 -4.70 4.52 9.77
N LEU A 152 -5.61 3.56 9.59
CA LEU A 152 -6.99 3.79 9.19
C LEU A 152 -7.75 4.59 10.24
N MET A 153 -7.62 4.23 11.52
CA MET A 153 -8.27 4.93 12.63
C MET A 153 -7.72 6.34 12.83
N ASP A 154 -6.39 6.51 12.79
CA ASP A 154 -5.75 7.84 12.85
C ASP A 154 -6.24 8.72 11.71
N THR A 155 -6.29 8.20 10.50
CA THR A 155 -6.77 8.95 9.34
C THR A 155 -8.23 9.33 9.47
N ALA A 156 -9.09 8.42 9.89
CA ALA A 156 -10.52 8.70 10.08
C ALA A 156 -10.77 9.77 11.14
N GLN A 157 -9.94 9.83 12.18
CA GLN A 157 -10.05 10.82 13.25
C GLN A 157 -9.49 12.19 12.85
N ASN A 158 -8.31 12.23 12.24
CA ASN A 158 -7.47 13.42 12.15
C ASN A 158 -7.39 14.03 10.74
N PHE A 159 -7.78 13.30 9.68
CA PHE A 159 -7.69 13.82 8.32
C PHE A 159 -8.83 14.78 8.02
N GLU A 160 -8.52 16.05 7.73
CA GLU A 160 -9.52 17.07 7.43
C GLU A 160 -10.23 16.83 6.08
N HIS A 161 -11.55 16.76 6.14
CA HIS A 161 -12.42 16.42 5.02
C HIS A 161 -12.46 17.50 3.92
N SER A 162 -12.13 18.76 4.23
CA SER A 162 -12.07 19.86 3.27
C SER A 162 -11.01 19.64 2.19
N ALA A 163 -9.83 19.17 2.58
CA ALA A 163 -8.73 18.85 1.67
C ALA A 163 -9.05 17.67 0.75
N ALA A 164 -9.78 16.66 1.25
CA ALA A 164 -10.18 15.48 0.48
C ALA A 164 -11.18 15.83 -0.64
N ARG A 165 -12.17 16.67 -0.37
CA ARG A 165 -13.17 17.09 -1.38
C ARG A 165 -12.54 17.86 -2.53
N THR A 166 -11.60 18.76 -2.23
CA THR A 166 -10.89 19.55 -3.25
C THR A 166 -10.03 18.66 -4.12
N SER A 167 -9.28 17.71 -3.53
CA SER A 167 -8.38 16.81 -4.26
C SER A 167 -9.12 15.86 -5.19
N VAL A 168 -10.21 15.23 -4.74
CA VAL A 168 -11.00 14.31 -5.58
C VAL A 168 -11.72 15.05 -6.69
N ALA A 169 -12.31 16.21 -6.40
CA ALA A 169 -12.96 17.04 -7.41
C ALA A 169 -11.97 17.58 -8.46
N GLN A 170 -10.75 17.89 -8.03
CA GLN A 170 -9.66 18.32 -8.92
C GLN A 170 -9.20 17.16 -9.82
N TYR A 171 -8.99 15.99 -9.24
CA TYR A 171 -8.57 14.79 -9.97
C TYR A 171 -9.59 14.38 -11.05
N LEU A 172 -10.89 14.37 -10.71
CA LEU A 172 -11.96 14.09 -11.66
C LEU A 172 -12.07 15.14 -12.77
N LYS A 173 -11.79 16.42 -12.48
CA LYS A 173 -11.74 17.47 -13.49
C LYS A 173 -10.56 17.33 -14.44
N ASP A 174 -9.43 16.86 -13.95
CA ASP A 174 -8.23 16.68 -14.75
C ASP A 174 -8.35 15.45 -15.67
N GLU A 175 -9.00 14.36 -15.23
CA GLU A 175 -9.31 13.21 -16.10
C GLU A 175 -10.32 13.54 -17.20
N THR A 176 -11.35 14.34 -16.92
CA THR A 176 -12.32 14.76 -17.94
C THR A 176 -11.76 15.73 -18.98
N ARG A 177 -10.56 16.28 -18.77
CA ARG A 177 -9.86 17.11 -19.77
C ARG A 177 -8.94 16.33 -20.68
N LEU A 178 -8.68 15.04 -20.37
CA LEU A 178 -7.81 14.15 -21.14
C LEU A 178 -8.58 13.19 -22.04
N THR A 179 -9.90 13.23 -22.00
CA THR A 179 -10.82 12.54 -22.94
C THR A 179 -11.46 13.54 -23.90
#